data_ce3a1e9f8c78c6869db3313c5a08b47d
#
_entry.id   ce3a1e9f8c78c6869db3313c5a08b47d
#
_cell.length_a   1.000
_cell.length_b   1.000
_cell.length_c   1.000
_cell.angle_alpha   90.00
_cell.angle_beta   90.00
_cell.angle_gamma   90.00
#
_symmetry.space_group_name_H-M   'P 1'
#
loop_
_entity.id
_entity.type
_entity.pdbx_description
1 polymer ?
#
loop_
_entity_poly.entity_id
_entity_poly.type
_entity_poly.pdbx_seq_one_letter_code
_entity_poly.pdbx_strand_id
1 'polypeptide(L)'
;GLLSNHNCFTITTAHQPNIFTGHLYFIYKILHAIKLCEKLKAGMHENDFVPVYYMGSEDADLEELGHIYINGVKHEWKTNQTGAVGRMKVDKALVQMLDTVAGEITVHPFGKEIIDQMKACYAEGTTIEQATFKLVNELFGEYGLIVLLPDDTDYKRAFIPVVKKELEAQFSHPIVAATAVKFPKQYKVQAGGRELNMFYLKDDSRDRIEKTADGFKIVDTEISFSQAEILNELERYPERFSPNVILRPVFQEMILPNIAFIGGGGELAYWLELKKVFDSVQVPYPVLILR
;
A
#
# COMPACT_ATOMS: atom_id res chain seq x y z
N GLY A 1 -6.45 -23.06 2.87
CA GLY A 1 -7.36 -22.32 2.00
C GLY A 1 -6.88 -22.39 0.55
N LEU A 2 -7.57 -21.72 -0.41
CA LEU A 2 -7.22 -21.79 -1.84
C LEU A 2 -5.78 -21.39 -2.13
N LEU A 3 -5.24 -20.37 -1.47
CA LEU A 3 -3.85 -19.89 -1.66
C LEU A 3 -2.77 -20.94 -1.33
N SER A 4 -3.11 -22.02 -0.65
CA SER A 4 -2.19 -23.14 -0.39
C SER A 4 -2.07 -24.12 -1.57
N ASN A 5 -2.89 -23.96 -2.60
CA ASN A 5 -2.87 -24.81 -3.79
C ASN A 5 -1.87 -24.25 -4.82
N HIS A 6 -1.11 -25.15 -5.43
CA HIS A 6 -0.12 -24.78 -6.47
C HIS A 6 -0.72 -24.09 -7.71
N ASN A 7 -2.01 -24.32 -7.98
CA ASN A 7 -2.73 -23.75 -9.11
C ASN A 7 -3.55 -22.52 -8.73
N CYS A 8 -3.29 -21.90 -7.56
CA CYS A 8 -3.97 -20.71 -7.12
C CYS A 8 -3.08 -19.48 -7.29
N PHE A 9 -3.60 -18.48 -7.96
CA PHE A 9 -2.93 -17.21 -8.25
C PHE A 9 -3.73 -16.02 -7.73
N THR A 10 -3.06 -14.90 -7.51
CA THR A 10 -3.74 -13.66 -7.13
C THR A 10 -3.79 -12.66 -8.28
N ILE A 11 -4.85 -11.87 -8.26
CA ILE A 11 -5.00 -10.64 -9.05
C ILE A 11 -5.06 -9.50 -8.07
N THR A 12 -4.05 -8.64 -8.09
CA THR A 12 -3.86 -7.65 -7.05
C THR A 12 -4.14 -6.24 -7.56
N THR A 13 -4.81 -5.46 -6.72
CA THR A 13 -4.81 -4.00 -6.82
C THR A 13 -4.29 -3.42 -5.51
N ALA A 14 -3.62 -2.26 -5.57
CA ALA A 14 -3.09 -1.60 -4.39
C ALA A 14 -3.66 -0.20 -4.23
N HIS A 15 -3.92 0.18 -3.00
CA HIS A 15 -4.30 1.55 -2.64
C HIS A 15 -4.00 1.81 -1.16
N GLN A 16 -3.81 3.08 -0.81
CA GLN A 16 -3.65 3.50 0.57
C GLN A 16 -5.00 3.44 1.32
N PRO A 17 -5.00 3.46 2.68
CA PRO A 17 -6.22 3.44 3.47
C PRO A 17 -6.85 4.84 3.57
N ASN A 18 -7.38 5.35 2.45
CA ASN A 18 -8.17 6.59 2.48
C ASN A 18 -9.38 6.41 3.39
N ILE A 19 -9.64 7.41 4.23
CA ILE A 19 -10.82 7.39 5.10
C ILE A 19 -12.10 7.18 4.28
N PHE A 20 -13.01 6.34 4.79
CA PHE A 20 -14.34 6.07 4.20
C PHE A 20 -14.30 5.62 2.73
N THR A 21 -13.27 4.86 2.32
CA THR A 21 -12.97 4.42 0.96
C THR A 21 -12.41 5.49 0.00
N GLY A 22 -12.41 6.75 0.36
CA GLY A 22 -11.84 7.82 -0.45
C GLY A 22 -12.50 7.99 -1.81
N HIS A 23 -11.69 8.05 -2.82
CA HIS A 23 -12.13 8.28 -4.21
C HIS A 23 -12.81 7.05 -4.84
N LEU A 24 -13.84 7.27 -5.64
CA LEU A 24 -14.63 6.21 -6.30
C LEU A 24 -13.78 5.22 -7.10
N TYR A 25 -12.64 5.64 -7.67
CA TYR A 25 -11.76 4.72 -8.40
C TYR A 25 -11.19 3.59 -7.53
N PHE A 26 -11.11 3.74 -6.22
CA PHE A 26 -10.76 2.67 -5.30
C PHE A 26 -11.74 1.49 -5.40
N ILE A 27 -13.03 1.79 -5.37
CA ILE A 27 -14.11 0.79 -5.54
C ILE A 27 -13.98 0.10 -6.91
N TYR A 28 -13.77 0.86 -7.98
CA TYR A 28 -13.60 0.30 -9.33
C TYR A 28 -12.37 -0.60 -9.45
N LYS A 29 -11.25 -0.27 -8.80
CA LYS A 29 -10.05 -1.12 -8.77
C LYS A 29 -10.35 -2.49 -8.15
N ILE A 30 -11.06 -2.52 -7.02
CA ILE A 30 -11.46 -3.76 -6.35
C ILE A 30 -12.43 -4.57 -7.22
N LEU A 31 -13.48 -3.95 -7.74
CA LEU A 31 -14.44 -4.61 -8.62
C LEU A 31 -13.77 -5.18 -9.88
N HIS A 32 -12.79 -4.47 -10.45
CA HIS A 32 -12.01 -4.96 -11.59
C HIS A 32 -11.22 -6.23 -11.22
N ALA A 33 -10.56 -6.26 -10.05
CA ALA A 33 -9.84 -7.46 -9.58
C ALA A 33 -10.80 -8.65 -9.42
N ILE A 34 -11.96 -8.45 -8.78
CA ILE A 34 -13.00 -9.47 -8.60
C ILE A 34 -13.47 -9.99 -9.98
N LYS A 35 -13.88 -9.09 -10.86
CA LYS A 35 -14.39 -9.48 -12.20
C LYS A 35 -13.35 -10.15 -13.07
N LEU A 36 -12.08 -9.75 -12.96
CA LEU A 36 -11.00 -10.41 -13.69
C LEU A 36 -10.77 -11.84 -13.17
N CYS A 37 -10.80 -12.06 -11.86
CA CYS A 37 -10.73 -13.41 -11.28
C CYS A 37 -11.86 -14.30 -11.78
N GLU A 38 -13.10 -13.83 -11.78
CA GLU A 38 -14.27 -14.57 -12.33
C GLU A 38 -14.06 -14.94 -13.80
N LYS A 39 -13.61 -13.98 -14.62
CA LYS A 39 -13.36 -14.19 -16.05
C LYS A 39 -12.24 -15.19 -16.32
N LEU A 40 -11.14 -15.10 -15.57
CA LEU A 40 -10.01 -16.03 -15.69
C LEU A 40 -10.41 -17.45 -15.26
N LYS A 41 -11.16 -17.59 -14.15
CA LYS A 41 -11.68 -18.89 -13.72
C LYS A 41 -12.60 -19.53 -14.75
N ALA A 42 -13.42 -18.75 -15.42
CA ALA A 42 -14.29 -19.24 -16.49
C ALA A 42 -13.51 -19.71 -17.75
N GLY A 43 -12.31 -19.19 -17.99
CA GLY A 43 -11.45 -19.59 -19.11
C GLY A 43 -10.36 -20.59 -18.77
N MET A 44 -9.99 -20.71 -17.49
CA MET A 44 -8.90 -21.55 -16.99
C MET A 44 -9.38 -22.40 -15.81
N HIS A 45 -10.20 -23.39 -16.09
CA HIS A 45 -10.92 -24.18 -15.08
C HIS A 45 -10.00 -24.92 -14.07
N GLU A 46 -8.78 -25.25 -14.48
CA GLU A 46 -7.79 -25.96 -13.62
C GLU A 46 -7.09 -25.04 -12.62
N ASN A 47 -7.20 -23.72 -12.78
CA ASN A 47 -6.58 -22.74 -11.91
C ASN A 47 -7.61 -22.00 -11.07
N ASP A 48 -7.20 -21.58 -9.89
CA ASP A 48 -7.97 -20.69 -9.02
C ASP A 48 -7.39 -19.27 -9.04
N PHE A 49 -8.25 -18.28 -8.95
CA PHE A 49 -7.87 -16.87 -8.95
C PHE A 49 -8.52 -16.15 -7.78
N VAL A 50 -7.72 -15.47 -6.99
CA VAL A 50 -8.18 -14.78 -5.79
C VAL A 50 -7.93 -13.29 -5.94
N PRO A 51 -8.96 -12.44 -5.82
CA PRO A 51 -8.77 -11.00 -5.84
C PRO A 51 -8.13 -10.53 -4.53
N VAL A 52 -7.13 -9.65 -4.64
CA VAL A 52 -6.41 -9.10 -3.48
C VAL A 52 -6.41 -7.57 -3.56
N TYR A 53 -6.77 -6.96 -2.45
CA TYR A 53 -6.48 -5.56 -2.17
C TYR A 53 -5.26 -5.46 -1.25
N TYR A 54 -4.14 -4.99 -1.79
CA TYR A 54 -2.94 -4.66 -1.02
C TYR A 54 -3.11 -3.25 -0.44
N MET A 55 -3.23 -3.15 0.87
CA MET A 55 -3.40 -1.88 1.57
C MET A 55 -2.05 -1.21 1.81
N GLY A 56 -1.81 -0.07 1.19
CA GLY A 56 -0.60 0.73 1.43
C GLY A 56 -0.66 1.49 2.76
N SER A 57 -0.82 0.77 3.87
CA SER A 57 -1.10 1.34 5.21
C SER A 57 0.07 2.11 5.83
N GLU A 58 1.28 1.90 5.32
CA GLU A 58 2.49 2.57 5.79
C GLU A 58 2.68 3.99 5.20
N ASP A 59 1.83 4.42 4.26
CA ASP A 59 1.91 5.77 3.71
C ASP A 59 1.60 6.83 4.76
N ALA A 60 2.37 7.93 4.74
CA ALA A 60 2.29 9.02 5.72
C ALA A 60 1.64 10.30 5.16
N ASP A 61 1.07 10.26 3.95
CA ASP A 61 0.43 11.41 3.31
C ASP A 61 -1.00 11.60 3.81
N LEU A 62 -1.13 12.14 5.03
CA LEU A 62 -2.44 12.44 5.61
C LEU A 62 -3.21 13.51 4.82
N GLU A 63 -2.52 14.43 4.13
CA GLU A 63 -3.16 15.46 3.32
C GLU A 63 -3.94 14.82 2.16
N GLU A 64 -3.39 13.77 1.54
CA GLU A 64 -4.08 12.98 0.52
C GLU A 64 -5.15 12.07 1.12
N LEU A 65 -4.85 11.37 2.22
CA LEU A 65 -5.66 10.26 2.72
C LEU A 65 -6.75 10.67 3.70
N GLY A 66 -6.62 11.83 4.31
CA GLY A 66 -7.47 12.32 5.40
C GLY A 66 -8.67 13.15 4.95
N HIS A 67 -9.11 13.06 3.70
CA HIS A 67 -10.28 13.82 3.25
C HIS A 67 -11.12 13.08 2.22
N ILE A 68 -12.39 13.52 2.12
CA ILE A 68 -13.33 13.07 1.08
C ILE A 68 -14.11 14.25 0.52
N TYR A 69 -14.75 14.05 -0.62
CA TYR A 69 -15.65 15.03 -1.23
C TYR A 69 -17.07 14.46 -1.29
N ILE A 70 -18.05 15.24 -0.81
CA ILE A 70 -19.46 14.92 -0.93
C ILE A 70 -20.15 16.14 -1.53
N ASN A 71 -20.89 15.96 -2.62
CA ASN A 71 -21.55 17.05 -3.35
C ASN A 71 -20.62 18.23 -3.69
N GLY A 72 -19.32 17.96 -3.92
CA GLY A 72 -18.31 18.99 -4.20
C GLY A 72 -17.74 19.71 -2.96
N VAL A 73 -18.22 19.38 -1.76
CA VAL A 73 -17.71 19.92 -0.49
C VAL A 73 -16.61 19.00 0.04
N LYS A 74 -15.45 19.58 0.39
CA LYS A 74 -14.34 18.86 1.04
C LYS A 74 -14.63 18.68 2.52
N HIS A 75 -14.64 17.44 2.97
CA HIS A 75 -14.64 17.06 4.39
C HIS A 75 -13.24 16.55 4.73
N GLU A 76 -12.60 17.14 5.73
CA GLU A 76 -11.20 16.87 6.08
C GLU A 76 -11.08 16.49 7.54
N TRP A 77 -10.39 15.39 7.78
CA TRP A 77 -10.04 14.95 9.13
C TRP A 77 -8.90 15.80 9.69
N LYS A 78 -9.23 16.59 10.71
CA LYS A 78 -8.25 17.45 11.39
C LYS A 78 -7.72 16.74 12.63
N THR A 79 -6.52 16.22 12.54
CA THR A 79 -5.82 15.56 13.64
C THR A 79 -4.37 16.05 13.73
N ASN A 80 -3.76 15.88 14.89
CA ASN A 80 -2.33 16.15 15.13
C ASN A 80 -1.51 14.85 15.09
N GLN A 81 -2.10 13.72 14.73
CA GLN A 81 -1.37 12.47 14.58
C GLN A 81 -0.45 12.54 13.37
N THR A 82 0.69 11.86 13.46
CA THR A 82 1.76 11.82 12.46
C THR A 82 2.19 10.38 12.19
N GLY A 83 3.06 10.18 11.22
CA GLY A 83 3.55 8.85 10.85
C GLY A 83 2.68 8.16 9.82
N ALA A 84 2.69 6.83 9.81
CA ALA A 84 1.92 6.02 8.88
C ALA A 84 0.42 6.16 9.15
N VAL A 85 -0.36 6.58 8.13
CA VAL A 85 -1.80 6.81 8.28
C VAL A 85 -2.54 5.55 8.73
N GLY A 86 -2.11 4.37 8.29
CA GLY A 86 -2.71 3.12 8.74
C GLY A 86 -2.60 2.88 10.26
N ARG A 87 -1.53 3.36 10.90
CA ARG A 87 -1.31 3.26 12.35
C ARG A 87 -2.04 4.33 13.15
N MET A 88 -2.45 5.45 12.52
CA MET A 88 -3.22 6.49 13.20
C MET A 88 -4.54 5.93 13.72
N LYS A 89 -5.05 6.51 14.80
CA LYS A 89 -6.28 6.05 15.45
C LYS A 89 -7.45 6.95 15.06
N VAL A 90 -8.59 6.34 14.86
CA VAL A 90 -9.87 7.04 14.80
C VAL A 90 -10.03 7.84 16.10
N ASP A 91 -10.03 9.14 15.99
CA ASP A 91 -10.22 10.09 17.10
C ASP A 91 -11.61 10.73 17.04
N LYS A 92 -11.92 11.54 18.06
CA LYS A 92 -13.19 12.26 18.13
C LYS A 92 -13.45 13.15 16.93
N ALA A 93 -12.40 13.74 16.33
CA ALA A 93 -12.56 14.61 15.18
C ALA A 93 -13.02 13.83 13.94
N LEU A 94 -12.49 12.61 13.73
CA LEU A 94 -12.93 11.74 12.64
C LEU A 94 -14.36 11.23 12.85
N VAL A 95 -14.73 10.88 14.09
CA VAL A 95 -16.12 10.49 14.43
C VAL A 95 -17.09 11.64 14.16
N GLN A 96 -16.76 12.88 14.58
CA GLN A 96 -17.56 14.06 14.32
C GLN A 96 -17.68 14.38 12.82
N MET A 97 -16.61 14.19 12.07
CA MET A 97 -16.62 14.32 10.61
C MET A 97 -17.59 13.30 9.99
N LEU A 98 -17.60 12.06 10.46
CA LEU A 98 -18.53 11.03 9.98
C LEU A 98 -19.99 11.37 10.34
N ASP A 99 -20.26 11.98 11.51
CA ASP A 99 -21.58 12.48 11.86
C ASP A 99 -22.05 13.60 10.93
N THR A 100 -21.14 14.49 10.52
CA THR A 100 -21.44 15.53 9.54
C THR A 100 -21.81 14.93 8.19
N VAL A 101 -20.98 13.98 7.71
CA VAL A 101 -21.20 13.22 6.46
C VAL A 101 -22.55 12.47 6.52
N ALA A 102 -22.90 11.89 7.66
CA ALA A 102 -24.17 11.20 7.86
C ALA A 102 -25.38 12.10 7.60
N GLY A 103 -25.31 13.36 8.01
CA GLY A 103 -26.36 14.35 7.76
C GLY A 103 -26.66 14.59 6.28
N GLU A 104 -25.64 14.42 5.41
CA GLU A 104 -25.80 14.59 3.97
C GLU A 104 -26.23 13.30 3.24
N ILE A 105 -25.73 12.15 3.68
CA ILE A 105 -25.87 10.88 2.95
C ILE A 105 -27.14 10.11 3.32
N THR A 106 -27.63 10.20 4.57
CA THR A 106 -28.75 9.37 5.05
C THR A 106 -30.07 9.60 4.32
N VAL A 107 -30.20 10.72 3.60
CA VAL A 107 -31.38 11.04 2.77
C VAL A 107 -31.44 10.29 1.44
N HIS A 108 -30.32 9.67 1.05
CA HIS A 108 -30.22 8.92 -0.20
C HIS A 108 -30.56 7.44 -0.01
N PRO A 109 -30.97 6.73 -1.09
CA PRO A 109 -31.13 5.27 -1.04
C PRO A 109 -29.86 4.60 -0.51
N PHE A 110 -30.03 3.64 0.43
CA PHE A 110 -28.94 2.93 1.14
C PHE A 110 -28.02 3.83 1.98
N GLY A 111 -28.25 5.16 2.03
CA GLY A 111 -27.37 6.08 2.74
C GLY A 111 -27.27 5.78 4.23
N LYS A 112 -28.39 5.45 4.88
CA LYS A 112 -28.40 5.05 6.30
C LYS A 112 -27.61 3.77 6.52
N GLU A 113 -27.78 2.75 5.68
CA GLU A 113 -27.08 1.46 5.79
C GLU A 113 -25.56 1.65 5.68
N ILE A 114 -25.10 2.40 4.66
CA ILE A 114 -23.67 2.70 4.46
C ILE A 114 -23.10 3.46 5.66
N ILE A 115 -23.80 4.46 6.18
CA ILE A 115 -23.34 5.22 7.35
C ILE A 115 -23.29 4.34 8.61
N ASP A 116 -24.26 3.49 8.83
CA ASP A 116 -24.26 2.57 9.98
C ASP A 116 -23.06 1.60 9.90
N GLN A 117 -22.74 1.07 8.72
CA GLN A 117 -21.54 0.25 8.48
C GLN A 117 -20.26 1.04 8.72
N MET A 118 -20.14 2.26 8.18
CA MET A 118 -18.98 3.11 8.40
C MET A 118 -18.76 3.40 9.89
N LYS A 119 -19.81 3.76 10.63
CA LYS A 119 -19.73 4.00 12.09
C LYS A 119 -19.31 2.76 12.87
N ALA A 120 -19.77 1.59 12.48
CA ALA A 120 -19.36 0.34 13.11
C ALA A 120 -17.87 0.02 12.87
N CYS A 121 -17.34 0.36 11.68
CA CYS A 121 -15.94 0.12 11.31
C CYS A 121 -14.98 1.16 11.91
N TYR A 122 -15.37 2.46 11.87
CA TYR A 122 -14.56 3.59 12.36
C TYR A 122 -14.90 3.97 13.80
N ALA A 123 -14.88 2.98 14.70
CA ALA A 123 -15.06 3.22 16.14
C ALA A 123 -13.83 3.92 16.73
N GLU A 124 -14.03 4.87 17.66
CA GLU A 124 -12.96 5.60 18.34
C GLU A 124 -11.90 4.64 18.94
N GLY A 125 -10.62 4.93 18.71
CA GLY A 125 -9.49 4.11 19.15
C GLY A 125 -9.08 2.98 18.21
N THR A 126 -9.89 2.62 17.20
CA THR A 126 -9.52 1.68 16.15
C THR A 126 -8.45 2.33 15.25
N THR A 127 -7.47 1.58 14.74
CA THR A 127 -6.53 2.13 13.75
C THR A 127 -7.22 2.32 12.39
N ILE A 128 -6.72 3.29 11.60
CA ILE A 128 -7.27 3.54 10.24
C ILE A 128 -7.14 2.29 9.37
N GLU A 129 -6.04 1.55 9.49
CA GLU A 129 -5.85 0.27 8.81
C GLU A 129 -6.97 -0.73 9.17
N GLN A 130 -7.23 -0.92 10.46
CA GLN A 130 -8.26 -1.85 10.94
C GLN A 130 -9.67 -1.39 10.54
N ALA A 131 -9.94 -0.09 10.62
CA ALA A 131 -11.22 0.47 10.21
C ALA A 131 -11.47 0.28 8.71
N THR A 132 -10.45 0.56 7.88
CA THR A 132 -10.51 0.36 6.43
C THR A 132 -10.63 -1.13 6.08
N PHE A 133 -9.87 -2.00 6.77
CA PHE A 133 -9.98 -3.46 6.62
C PHE A 133 -11.42 -3.94 6.85
N LYS A 134 -12.03 -3.55 7.97
CA LYS A 134 -13.41 -3.94 8.30
C LYS A 134 -14.39 -3.46 7.24
N LEU A 135 -14.31 -2.18 6.86
CA LEU A 135 -15.23 -1.61 5.87
C LEU A 135 -15.09 -2.29 4.50
N VAL A 136 -13.88 -2.51 4.02
CA VAL A 136 -13.65 -3.18 2.74
C VAL A 136 -14.11 -4.64 2.78
N ASN A 137 -13.89 -5.33 3.91
CA ASN A 137 -14.37 -6.70 4.09
C ASN A 137 -15.90 -6.79 4.13
N GLU A 138 -16.59 -5.86 4.80
CA GLU A 138 -18.05 -5.78 4.77
C GLU A 138 -18.59 -5.57 3.35
N LEU A 139 -17.93 -4.71 2.55
CA LEU A 139 -18.39 -4.39 1.20
C LEU A 139 -18.08 -5.49 0.16
N PHE A 140 -16.96 -6.21 0.32
CA PHE A 140 -16.43 -7.08 -0.74
C PHE A 140 -16.04 -8.48 -0.30
N GLY A 141 -16.11 -8.81 0.98
CA GLY A 141 -15.69 -10.12 1.51
C GLY A 141 -16.52 -11.27 0.93
N GLU A 142 -17.80 -11.08 0.66
CA GLU A 142 -18.68 -12.09 0.03
C GLU A 142 -18.23 -12.48 -1.38
N TYR A 143 -17.49 -11.60 -2.08
CA TYR A 143 -16.91 -11.87 -3.40
C TYR A 143 -15.53 -12.52 -3.34
N GLY A 144 -15.09 -12.95 -2.14
CA GLY A 144 -13.82 -13.62 -1.93
C GLY A 144 -12.59 -12.69 -1.96
N LEU A 145 -12.78 -11.38 -1.83
CA LEU A 145 -11.69 -10.42 -1.74
C LEU A 145 -10.85 -10.68 -0.48
N ILE A 146 -9.54 -10.77 -0.66
CA ILE A 146 -8.59 -10.73 0.44
C ILE A 146 -8.07 -9.30 0.59
N VAL A 147 -8.16 -8.76 1.80
CA VAL A 147 -7.50 -7.51 2.17
C VAL A 147 -6.16 -7.85 2.81
N LEU A 148 -5.06 -7.53 2.14
CA LEU A 148 -3.72 -7.78 2.64
C LEU A 148 -3.21 -6.55 3.39
N LEU A 149 -2.79 -6.75 4.63
CA LEU A 149 -2.18 -5.75 5.50
C LEU A 149 -0.66 -5.98 5.50
N PRO A 150 0.12 -5.20 4.75
CA PRO A 150 1.56 -5.46 4.59
C PRO A 150 2.40 -5.02 5.79
N ASP A 151 1.86 -4.18 6.68
CA ASP A 151 2.53 -3.74 7.92
C ASP A 151 2.44 -4.86 8.99
N ASP A 152 2.97 -6.01 8.62
CA ASP A 152 3.01 -7.23 9.41
C ASP A 152 4.44 -7.77 9.48
N THR A 153 4.86 -8.19 10.68
CA THR A 153 6.24 -8.62 10.95
C THR A 153 6.64 -9.84 10.12
N ASP A 154 5.73 -10.80 9.90
CA ASP A 154 6.06 -12.02 9.17
C ASP A 154 6.24 -11.73 7.67
N TYR A 155 5.41 -10.88 7.08
CA TYR A 155 5.60 -10.42 5.71
C TYR A 155 6.90 -9.61 5.57
N LYS A 156 7.19 -8.70 6.51
CA LYS A 156 8.42 -7.92 6.52
C LYS A 156 9.67 -8.80 6.68
N ARG A 157 9.58 -9.88 7.46
CA ARG A 157 10.65 -10.86 7.61
C ARG A 157 11.01 -11.53 6.27
N ALA A 158 10.02 -11.84 5.44
CA ALA A 158 10.25 -12.37 4.10
C ALA A 158 10.99 -11.37 3.20
N PHE A 159 10.88 -10.06 3.46
CA PHE A 159 11.51 -8.99 2.68
C PHE A 159 12.93 -8.63 3.15
N ILE A 160 13.40 -9.13 4.29
CA ILE A 160 14.75 -8.86 4.83
C ILE A 160 15.85 -8.99 3.77
N PRO A 161 15.91 -10.03 2.91
CA PRO A 161 17.01 -10.15 1.94
C PRO A 161 17.09 -8.96 0.96
N VAL A 162 15.96 -8.41 0.54
CA VAL A 162 15.92 -7.25 -0.36
C VAL A 162 16.31 -5.97 0.37
N VAL A 163 15.79 -5.77 1.60
CA VAL A 163 16.16 -4.61 2.43
C VAL A 163 17.64 -4.62 2.75
N LYS A 164 18.21 -5.77 3.10
CA LYS A 164 19.65 -5.94 3.35
C LYS A 164 20.47 -5.55 2.13
N LYS A 165 20.11 -6.06 0.96
CA LYS A 165 20.77 -5.71 -0.32
C LYS A 165 20.67 -4.21 -0.61
N GLU A 166 19.53 -3.58 -0.31
CA GLU A 166 19.37 -2.13 -0.47
C GLU A 166 20.25 -1.35 0.49
N LEU A 167 20.30 -1.71 1.76
CA LEU A 167 21.16 -1.06 2.77
C LEU A 167 22.65 -1.21 2.47
N GLU A 168 23.08 -2.38 1.99
CA GLU A 168 24.48 -2.66 1.73
C GLU A 168 24.98 -2.06 0.40
N ALA A 169 24.15 -2.14 -0.65
CA ALA A 169 24.60 -1.86 -2.02
C ALA A 169 23.82 -0.73 -2.72
N GLN A 170 22.76 -0.18 -2.13
CA GLN A 170 21.85 0.81 -2.75
C GLN A 170 21.48 0.42 -4.20
N PHE A 171 21.23 -0.89 -4.40
CA PHE A 171 21.15 -1.51 -5.72
C PHE A 171 20.04 -0.95 -6.61
N SER A 172 18.94 -0.51 -6.00
CA SER A 172 17.76 -0.07 -6.74
C SER A 172 17.98 1.27 -7.46
N HIS A 173 18.74 2.19 -6.85
CA HIS A 173 18.97 3.54 -7.40
C HIS A 173 19.64 3.53 -8.80
N PRO A 174 20.81 2.91 -9.00
CA PRO A 174 21.45 2.90 -10.32
C PRO A 174 20.61 2.18 -11.38
N ILE A 175 19.82 1.18 -11.00
CA ILE A 175 18.95 0.45 -11.92
C ILE A 175 17.81 1.35 -12.41
N VAL A 176 17.13 2.05 -11.50
CA VAL A 176 16.07 2.98 -11.84
C VAL A 176 16.60 4.16 -12.66
N ALA A 177 17.73 4.75 -12.25
CA ALA A 177 18.37 5.84 -12.98
C ALA A 177 18.73 5.42 -14.43
N ALA A 178 19.29 4.23 -14.61
CA ALA A 178 19.61 3.70 -15.94
C ALA A 178 18.37 3.43 -16.80
N THR A 179 17.25 3.07 -16.19
CA THR A 179 15.97 2.90 -16.87
C THR A 179 15.38 4.24 -17.26
N ALA A 180 15.38 5.22 -16.35
CA ALA A 180 14.87 6.57 -16.59
C ALA A 180 15.55 7.27 -17.77
N VAL A 181 16.87 7.11 -17.92
CA VAL A 181 17.63 7.65 -19.07
C VAL A 181 17.16 7.06 -20.42
N LYS A 182 16.71 5.82 -20.42
CA LYS A 182 16.22 5.11 -21.62
C LYS A 182 14.73 5.33 -21.88
N PHE A 183 14.02 5.91 -20.92
CA PHE A 183 12.59 6.16 -21.06
C PHE A 183 12.35 7.17 -22.19
N PRO A 184 11.37 6.93 -23.08
CA PRO A 184 11.09 7.86 -24.18
C PRO A 184 10.73 9.24 -23.62
N LYS A 185 11.33 10.30 -24.19
CA LYS A 185 11.23 11.69 -23.71
C LYS A 185 9.79 12.24 -23.62
N GLN A 186 8.86 11.64 -24.37
CA GLN A 186 7.44 12.01 -24.33
C GLN A 186 6.72 11.55 -23.07
N TYR A 187 7.29 10.62 -22.30
CA TYR A 187 6.74 10.15 -21.05
C TYR A 187 7.45 10.76 -19.85
N LYS A 188 6.68 11.18 -18.87
CA LYS A 188 7.22 11.67 -17.61
C LYS A 188 7.71 10.48 -16.77
N VAL A 189 8.96 10.54 -16.33
CA VAL A 189 9.46 9.63 -15.29
C VAL A 189 8.70 9.90 -14.00
N GLN A 190 8.04 8.88 -13.46
CA GLN A 190 7.17 8.99 -12.28
C GLN A 190 7.91 8.63 -10.98
N ALA A 191 8.85 7.69 -11.04
CA ALA A 191 9.60 7.25 -9.89
C ALA A 191 11.02 7.82 -9.90
N GLY A 192 11.22 8.92 -9.20
CA GLY A 192 12.55 9.44 -8.88
C GLY A 192 13.19 8.61 -7.77
N GLY A 193 13.95 7.56 -8.15
CA GLY A 193 14.69 6.79 -7.17
C GLY A 193 15.69 7.65 -6.39
N ARG A 194 15.76 7.42 -5.07
CA ARG A 194 16.79 7.99 -4.19
C ARG A 194 17.95 7.03 -4.06
N GLU A 195 19.06 7.48 -3.51
CA GLU A 195 20.20 6.61 -3.23
C GLU A 195 19.77 5.39 -2.39
N LEU A 196 18.91 5.60 -1.38
CA LEU A 196 18.33 4.54 -0.57
C LEU A 196 16.81 4.65 -0.56
N ASN A 197 16.13 3.57 -0.93
CA ASN A 197 14.69 3.57 -1.19
C ASN A 197 13.88 2.94 -0.05
N MET A 198 14.26 3.26 1.19
CA MET A 198 13.66 2.79 2.42
C MET A 198 13.34 3.93 3.39
N PHE A 199 12.33 3.72 4.19
CA PHE A 199 11.97 4.53 5.36
C PHE A 199 12.15 3.73 6.64
N TYR A 200 12.40 4.42 7.74
CA TYR A 200 12.35 3.88 9.08
C TYR A 200 11.01 4.27 9.72
N LEU A 201 10.28 3.27 10.15
CA LEU A 201 8.90 3.40 10.63
C LEU A 201 8.85 3.20 12.14
N LYS A 202 8.27 4.17 12.85
CA LYS A 202 7.86 4.08 14.25
C LYS A 202 6.36 4.30 14.38
N ASP A 203 5.85 4.27 15.59
CA ASP A 203 4.41 4.41 15.83
C ASP A 203 3.85 5.75 15.33
N ASP A 204 4.63 6.81 15.45
CA ASP A 204 4.27 8.20 15.13
C ASP A 204 5.14 8.85 14.05
N SER A 205 6.01 8.09 13.42
CA SER A 205 6.87 8.62 12.36
C SER A 205 7.17 7.62 11.26
N ARG A 206 7.44 8.14 10.05
CA ARG A 206 7.93 7.41 8.89
C ARG A 206 8.95 8.25 8.16
N ASP A 207 10.21 8.10 8.56
CA ASP A 207 11.29 8.97 8.15
C ASP A 207 12.27 8.25 7.22
N ARG A 208 12.89 9.01 6.31
CA ARG A 208 13.82 8.44 5.34
C ARG A 208 15.07 7.92 6.02
N ILE A 209 15.57 6.80 5.52
CA ILE A 209 16.91 6.34 5.82
C ILE A 209 17.87 6.95 4.79
N GLU A 210 18.90 7.65 5.25
CA GLU A 210 19.96 8.19 4.39
C GLU A 210 21.30 7.56 4.77
N LYS A 211 22.13 7.25 3.76
CA LYS A 211 23.49 6.78 3.97
C LYS A 211 24.40 7.95 4.28
N THR A 212 25.32 7.75 5.21
CA THR A 212 26.36 8.72 5.59
C THR A 212 27.75 8.08 5.40
N ALA A 213 28.82 8.85 5.60
CA ALA A 213 30.18 8.31 5.55
C ALA A 213 30.41 7.19 6.57
N ASP A 214 29.80 7.31 7.76
CA ASP A 214 30.04 6.43 8.91
C ASP A 214 28.91 5.43 9.16
N GLY A 215 27.83 5.43 8.32
CA GLY A 215 26.70 4.54 8.53
C GLY A 215 25.39 5.05 7.91
N PHE A 216 24.33 5.17 8.73
CA PHE A 216 22.99 5.58 8.31
C PHE A 216 22.41 6.57 9.30
N LYS A 217 21.62 7.50 8.79
CA LYS A 217 20.87 8.48 9.56
C LYS A 217 19.39 8.36 9.23
N ILE A 218 18.54 8.46 10.24
CA ILE A 218 17.10 8.65 10.07
C ILE A 218 16.83 10.15 10.01
N VAL A 219 16.35 10.62 8.87
CA VAL A 219 16.16 12.05 8.60
C VAL A 219 15.17 12.65 9.60
N ASP A 220 15.40 13.91 9.99
CA ASP A 220 14.58 14.66 10.94
C ASP A 220 14.49 14.03 12.35
N THR A 221 15.46 13.14 12.68
CA THR A 221 15.60 12.52 14.02
C THR A 221 17.05 12.52 14.49
N GLU A 222 17.27 12.20 15.76
CA GLU A 222 18.61 11.96 16.33
C GLU A 222 19.08 10.50 16.16
N ILE A 223 18.34 9.66 15.42
CA ILE A 223 18.65 8.24 15.28
C ILE A 223 19.69 8.07 14.19
N SER A 224 20.77 7.38 14.53
CA SER A 224 21.81 6.96 13.60
C SER A 224 22.25 5.53 13.89
N PHE A 225 22.75 4.86 12.88
CA PHE A 225 23.21 3.48 12.96
C PHE A 225 24.54 3.34 12.21
N SER A 226 25.49 2.59 12.74
CA SER A 226 26.55 1.99 11.94
C SER A 226 25.98 0.92 10.98
N GLN A 227 26.78 0.45 10.03
CA GLN A 227 26.40 -0.64 9.14
C GLN A 227 25.94 -1.91 9.90
N ALA A 228 26.68 -2.27 10.96
CA ALA A 228 26.36 -3.45 11.75
C ALA A 228 25.07 -3.28 12.57
N GLU A 229 24.86 -2.10 13.14
CA GLU A 229 23.67 -1.80 13.95
C GLU A 229 22.41 -1.81 13.11
N ILE A 230 22.39 -1.20 11.91
CA ILE A 230 21.17 -1.16 11.09
C ILE A 230 20.80 -2.57 10.58
N LEU A 231 21.78 -3.42 10.27
CA LEU A 231 21.52 -4.80 9.89
C LEU A 231 20.98 -5.64 11.05
N ASN A 232 21.50 -5.43 12.27
CA ASN A 232 20.96 -6.07 13.46
C ASN A 232 19.55 -5.56 13.80
N GLU A 233 19.29 -4.26 13.60
CA GLU A 233 17.97 -3.66 13.74
C GLU A 233 16.97 -4.27 12.77
N LEU A 234 17.36 -4.46 11.49
CA LEU A 234 16.54 -5.11 10.46
C LEU A 234 16.17 -6.55 10.83
N GLU A 235 17.11 -7.33 11.33
CA GLU A 235 16.85 -8.74 11.72
C GLU A 235 15.91 -8.83 12.94
N ARG A 236 16.03 -7.89 13.89
CA ARG A 236 15.24 -7.91 15.13
C ARG A 236 13.86 -7.28 14.99
N TYR A 237 13.74 -6.25 14.14
CA TYR A 237 12.57 -5.40 14.00
C TYR A 237 12.27 -5.09 12.52
N PRO A 238 12.03 -6.11 11.69
CA PRO A 238 11.81 -5.91 10.25
C PRO A 238 10.61 -5.00 9.95
N GLU A 239 9.62 -4.95 10.86
CA GLU A 239 8.44 -4.08 10.78
C GLU A 239 8.77 -2.57 10.82
N ARG A 240 10.00 -2.21 11.22
CA ARG A 240 10.47 -0.83 11.21
C ARG A 240 11.01 -0.38 9.85
N PHE A 241 11.13 -1.29 8.89
CA PHE A 241 11.67 -0.98 7.56
C PHE A 241 10.54 -0.96 6.53
N SER A 242 10.23 0.24 6.02
CA SER A 242 9.15 0.49 5.09
C SER A 242 9.68 0.84 3.71
N PRO A 243 9.35 0.06 2.66
CA PRO A 243 9.79 0.39 1.31
C PRO A 243 9.05 1.63 0.77
N ASN A 244 9.76 2.41 -0.05
CA ASN A 244 9.14 3.48 -0.80
C ASN A 244 8.49 2.97 -2.10
N VAL A 245 8.05 3.88 -2.98
CA VAL A 245 7.42 3.58 -4.27
C VAL A 245 8.26 2.69 -5.20
N ILE A 246 9.58 2.66 -5.03
CA ILE A 246 10.50 1.82 -5.83
C ILE A 246 10.48 0.35 -5.38
N LEU A 247 10.53 0.12 -4.07
CA LEU A 247 10.67 -1.23 -3.50
C LEU A 247 9.36 -1.83 -2.99
N ARG A 248 8.31 -1.02 -2.74
CA ARG A 248 6.99 -1.52 -2.34
C ARG A 248 6.39 -2.53 -3.35
N PRO A 249 6.47 -2.29 -4.68
CA PRO A 249 6.00 -3.27 -5.66
C PRO A 249 6.73 -4.61 -5.57
N VAL A 250 8.05 -4.59 -5.36
CA VAL A 250 8.84 -5.81 -5.17
C VAL A 250 8.37 -6.57 -3.92
N PHE A 251 8.16 -5.87 -2.81
CA PHE A 251 7.64 -6.45 -1.58
C PHE A 251 6.28 -7.12 -1.80
N GLN A 252 5.35 -6.43 -2.47
CA GLN A 252 4.03 -6.97 -2.82
C GLN A 252 4.13 -8.29 -3.57
N GLU A 253 4.96 -8.36 -4.61
CA GLU A 253 5.10 -9.54 -5.46
C GLU A 253 5.91 -10.67 -4.81
N MET A 254 6.69 -10.39 -3.77
CA MET A 254 7.37 -11.43 -2.99
C MET A 254 6.43 -12.21 -2.07
N ILE A 255 5.39 -11.57 -1.56
CA ILE A 255 4.49 -12.16 -0.57
C ILE A 255 3.19 -12.71 -1.16
N LEU A 256 3.00 -12.57 -2.47
CA LEU A 256 1.80 -13.01 -3.19
C LEU A 256 2.15 -13.87 -4.41
N PRO A 257 1.42 -14.95 -4.70
CA PRO A 257 1.50 -15.66 -5.97
C PRO A 257 0.77 -14.87 -7.07
N ASN A 258 1.18 -13.62 -7.27
CA ASN A 258 0.47 -12.67 -8.11
C ASN A 258 0.84 -12.82 -9.58
N ILE A 259 -0.16 -12.77 -10.48
CA ILE A 259 0.06 -12.82 -11.93
C ILE A 259 -0.34 -11.53 -12.63
N ALA A 260 -1.19 -10.71 -12.02
CA ALA A 260 -1.59 -9.45 -12.61
C ALA A 260 -1.79 -8.36 -11.54
N PHE A 261 -1.35 -7.15 -11.87
CA PHE A 261 -1.53 -5.95 -11.07
C PHE A 261 -2.43 -4.96 -11.80
N ILE A 262 -3.53 -4.56 -11.15
CA ILE A 262 -4.47 -3.56 -11.66
C ILE A 262 -4.14 -2.21 -11.04
N GLY A 263 -3.68 -1.27 -11.86
CA GLY A 263 -3.28 0.06 -11.43
C GLY A 263 -3.93 1.19 -12.23
N GLY A 264 -3.90 2.40 -11.68
CA GLY A 264 -4.16 3.63 -12.42
C GLY A 264 -3.00 3.99 -13.34
N GLY A 265 -3.20 4.94 -14.25
CA GLY A 265 -2.17 5.32 -15.22
C GLY A 265 -0.84 5.75 -14.59
N GLY A 266 -0.87 6.54 -13.51
CA GLY A 266 0.33 6.93 -12.76
C GLY A 266 1.02 5.74 -12.08
N GLU A 267 0.24 4.78 -11.54
CA GLU A 267 0.79 3.58 -10.94
C GLU A 267 1.50 2.72 -12.00
N LEU A 268 0.84 2.45 -13.12
CA LEU A 268 1.45 1.66 -14.19
C LEU A 268 2.70 2.34 -14.76
N ALA A 269 2.69 3.68 -14.85
CA ALA A 269 3.84 4.42 -15.37
C ALA A 269 5.10 4.18 -14.53
N TYR A 270 5.04 4.27 -13.18
CA TYR A 270 6.22 3.97 -12.38
C TYR A 270 6.54 2.46 -12.33
N TRP A 271 5.54 1.57 -12.39
CA TRP A 271 5.81 0.13 -12.48
C TRP A 271 6.66 -0.21 -13.69
N LEU A 272 6.41 0.40 -14.85
CA LEU A 272 7.20 0.19 -16.07
C LEU A 272 8.68 0.57 -15.90
N GLU A 273 9.00 1.44 -14.97
CA GLU A 273 10.39 1.81 -14.64
C GLU A 273 11.09 0.75 -13.77
N LEU A 274 10.34 -0.17 -13.13
CA LEU A 274 10.85 -1.07 -12.11
C LEU A 274 11.22 -2.47 -12.58
N LYS A 275 10.88 -2.86 -13.82
CA LYS A 275 11.12 -4.23 -14.30
C LYS A 275 12.54 -4.74 -14.01
N LYS A 276 13.56 -3.91 -14.22
CA LYS A 276 14.98 -4.28 -13.95
C LYS A 276 15.28 -4.41 -12.45
N VAL A 277 14.56 -3.73 -11.59
CA VAL A 277 14.66 -3.89 -10.12
C VAL A 277 14.16 -5.27 -9.74
N PHE A 278 13.02 -5.70 -10.26
CA PHE A 278 12.48 -7.06 -10.08
C PHE A 278 13.46 -8.14 -10.57
N ASP A 279 13.98 -8.00 -11.79
CA ASP A 279 14.97 -8.91 -12.36
C ASP A 279 16.19 -9.06 -11.43
N SER A 280 16.66 -7.97 -10.82
CA SER A 280 17.86 -7.93 -9.97
C SER A 280 17.72 -8.69 -8.64
N VAL A 281 16.48 -8.90 -8.19
CA VAL A 281 16.15 -9.64 -6.96
C VAL A 281 15.38 -10.94 -7.23
N GLN A 282 15.26 -11.31 -8.51
CA GLN A 282 14.61 -12.56 -8.96
C GLN A 282 13.16 -12.70 -8.51
N VAL A 283 12.44 -11.58 -8.42
CA VAL A 283 11.01 -11.56 -8.15
C VAL A 283 10.25 -11.52 -9.47
N PRO A 284 9.22 -12.35 -9.67
CA PRO A 284 8.40 -12.31 -10.88
C PRO A 284 7.73 -10.95 -11.07
N TYR A 285 7.70 -10.48 -12.32
CA TYR A 285 7.03 -9.22 -12.66
C TYR A 285 5.65 -9.52 -13.22
N PRO A 286 4.56 -8.97 -12.65
CA PRO A 286 3.20 -9.31 -13.04
C PRO A 286 2.80 -8.65 -14.36
N VAL A 287 1.70 -9.12 -14.96
CA VAL A 287 1.03 -8.41 -16.05
C VAL A 287 0.41 -7.13 -15.51
N LEU A 288 0.73 -6.01 -16.13
CA LEU A 288 0.15 -4.72 -15.75
C LEU A 288 -1.16 -4.47 -16.49
N ILE A 289 -2.21 -4.15 -15.77
CA ILE A 289 -3.56 -3.92 -16.30
C ILE A 289 -4.04 -2.54 -15.87
N LEU A 290 -4.43 -1.73 -16.86
CA LEU A 290 -5.04 -0.42 -16.60
C LEU A 290 -6.48 -0.61 -16.08
N ARG A 291 -6.78 0.09 -14.95
CA ARG A 291 -8.13 0.08 -14.37
C ARG A 291 -9.16 0.75 -15.26
#